data_8ee96bb4021df05a60807a226ed01557
#
_entry.id   8ee96bb4021df05a60807a226ed01557
#
_cell.length_a   1.000
_cell.length_b   1.000
_cell.length_c   1.000
_cell.angle_alpha   90.00
_cell.angle_beta   90.00
_cell.angle_gamma   90.00
#
_symmetry.space_group_name_H-M   'P 1'
#
loop_
_entity.id
_entity.type
_entity.pdbx_description
1 polymer ?
#
loop_
_entity_poly.entity_id
_entity_poly.type
_entity_poly.pdbx_seq_one_letter_code
_entity_poly.pdbx_strand_id
1 'polypeptide(L)'
;MNKELMASLVCNTVRCMKNRSTVPDKREPLAIPQAVLFDAYGTLFDVYSVALAAEQLFPGHGQALSLLWRDKQIEYTRLVTTSNHGAHYRPFWELTRAALVFAIKKIALTSITTGPEASFDQNFGAAVERLMNQYRSLSAFPENREVLSELQRLGIPTGILSNGDPAMLQLAVKSAGMDGLLTHVISVDPIRKYKTHPDAYALGEQATGLPAGRIAFVSSNAWDALAATWYGYQTLWVNRSQQPFEELGTLPTRTGSSLRAVLDFFPSPPLNEV
;
A
#
# COMPACT_ATOMS: atom_id res chain seq x y z
N MET A 1 -27.32 16.16 46.16
CA MET A 1 -26.58 16.70 45.04
C MET A 1 -27.58 17.43 44.14
N ASN A 2 -27.45 18.74 44.06
CA ASN A 2 -28.54 19.66 43.75
C ASN A 2 -28.81 19.71 42.23
N LYS A 3 -30.07 19.61 41.78
CA LYS A 3 -30.49 19.63 40.38
C LYS A 3 -30.06 20.90 39.63
N GLU A 4 -29.87 21.99 40.35
CA GLU A 4 -29.41 23.28 39.77
C GLU A 4 -27.93 23.25 39.33
N LEU A 5 -27.09 22.46 39.99
CA LEU A 5 -25.68 22.36 39.67
C LEU A 5 -25.46 21.57 38.33
N MET A 6 -26.33 20.58 38.06
CA MET A 6 -26.31 19.82 36.83
C MET A 6 -26.81 20.64 35.61
N ALA A 7 -27.80 21.50 35.81
CA ALA A 7 -28.31 22.39 34.76
C ALA A 7 -27.28 23.43 34.35
N SER A 8 -26.48 23.95 35.28
CA SER A 8 -25.41 24.94 35.00
C SER A 8 -24.24 24.30 34.26
N LEU A 9 -23.85 23.04 34.57
CA LEU A 9 -22.79 22.32 33.84
C LEU A 9 -23.17 21.99 32.39
N VAL A 10 -24.41 21.58 32.16
CA VAL A 10 -24.90 21.28 30.80
C VAL A 10 -25.01 22.56 29.96
N CYS A 11 -25.43 23.67 30.53
CA CYS A 11 -25.56 24.96 29.84
C CYS A 11 -24.19 25.54 29.42
N ASN A 12 -23.17 25.39 30.26
CA ASN A 12 -21.81 25.83 29.93
C ASN A 12 -21.12 24.96 28.86
N THR A 13 -21.40 23.65 28.85
CA THR A 13 -20.85 22.74 27.83
C THR A 13 -21.46 23.00 26.44
N VAL A 14 -22.74 23.31 26.36
CA VAL A 14 -23.43 23.63 25.10
C VAL A 14 -23.04 25.04 24.58
N ARG A 15 -22.70 25.98 25.47
CA ARG A 15 -22.24 27.31 25.05
C ARG A 15 -20.80 27.32 24.54
N CYS A 16 -19.96 26.42 25.03
CA CYS A 16 -18.59 26.23 24.53
C CYS A 16 -18.54 25.59 23.15
N MET A 17 -19.57 24.79 22.77
CA MET A 17 -19.64 24.17 21.44
C MET A 17 -20.15 25.10 20.32
N LYS A 18 -20.71 26.25 20.65
CA LYS A 18 -21.24 27.23 19.64
C LYS A 18 -20.23 28.26 19.15
N ASN A 19 -19.02 28.30 19.72
CA ASN A 19 -17.95 29.18 19.26
C ASN A 19 -16.83 28.41 18.56
N ARG A 20 -17.20 27.48 17.65
CA ARG A 20 -16.27 27.08 16.58
C ARG A 20 -16.28 28.23 15.58
N SER A 21 -15.29 29.10 15.68
CA SER A 21 -14.92 30.02 14.63
C SER A 21 -14.87 29.25 13.32
N THR A 22 -15.72 29.60 12.38
CA THR A 22 -15.58 29.25 10.97
C THR A 22 -14.32 29.95 10.48
N VAL A 23 -13.16 29.30 10.68
CA VAL A 23 -11.97 29.62 9.93
C VAL A 23 -12.33 29.32 8.48
N PRO A 24 -12.32 30.28 7.56
CA PRO A 24 -12.58 29.99 6.16
C PRO A 24 -11.51 29.03 5.70
N ASP A 25 -11.93 27.86 5.23
CA ASP A 25 -11.07 26.86 4.60
C ASP A 25 -10.55 27.43 3.25
N LYS A 26 -9.61 28.36 3.34
CA LYS A 26 -8.79 28.78 2.22
C LYS A 26 -7.66 27.77 2.06
N ARG A 27 -8.00 26.55 1.69
CA ARG A 27 -6.98 25.67 1.11
C ARG A 27 -6.60 26.29 -0.21
N GLU A 28 -5.36 26.79 -0.30
CA GLU A 28 -4.81 27.15 -1.60
C GLU A 28 -4.99 25.96 -2.55
N PRO A 29 -5.34 26.21 -3.83
CA PRO A 29 -5.47 25.12 -4.78
C PRO A 29 -4.19 24.30 -4.78
N LEU A 30 -4.31 22.97 -4.61
CA LEU A 30 -3.16 22.08 -4.59
C LEU A 30 -2.38 22.27 -5.90
N ALA A 31 -1.09 22.48 -5.77
CA ALA A 31 -0.22 22.61 -6.93
C ALA A 31 -0.23 21.30 -7.74
N ILE A 32 -0.24 21.39 -9.07
CA ILE A 32 -0.17 20.21 -9.94
C ILE A 32 1.12 19.42 -9.61
N PRO A 33 1.03 18.10 -9.37
CA PRO A 33 2.20 17.26 -9.15
C PRO A 33 3.16 17.31 -10.34
N GLN A 34 4.46 17.17 -10.07
CA GLN A 34 5.52 17.16 -11.09
C GLN A 34 6.12 15.77 -11.28
N ALA A 35 5.77 14.83 -10.42
CA ALA A 35 6.12 13.41 -10.53
C ALA A 35 5.03 12.55 -9.90
N VAL A 36 5.00 11.27 -10.30
CA VAL A 36 4.12 10.26 -9.70
C VAL A 36 4.95 9.10 -9.17
N LEU A 37 4.78 8.78 -7.90
CA LEU A 37 5.35 7.58 -7.28
C LEU A 37 4.24 6.60 -6.94
N PHE A 38 4.44 5.34 -7.32
CA PHE A 38 3.50 4.25 -7.07
C PHE A 38 4.04 3.32 -5.99
N ASP A 39 3.18 2.90 -5.06
CA ASP A 39 3.43 1.66 -4.36
C ASP A 39 3.43 0.48 -5.34
N ALA A 40 4.13 -0.60 -5.01
CA ALA A 40 4.25 -1.75 -5.91
C ALA A 40 3.22 -2.85 -5.59
N TYR A 41 3.34 -3.47 -4.41
CA TYR A 41 2.61 -4.69 -4.03
C TYR A 41 1.18 -4.40 -3.55
N GLY A 42 0.20 -4.78 -4.36
CA GLY A 42 -1.23 -4.47 -4.21
C GLY A 42 -1.66 -3.29 -5.08
N THR A 43 -0.73 -2.48 -5.57
CA THR A 43 -1.01 -1.28 -6.37
C THR A 43 -0.72 -1.49 -7.86
N LEU A 44 0.51 -1.83 -8.21
CA LEU A 44 0.91 -2.23 -9.57
C LEU A 44 0.85 -3.75 -9.77
N PHE A 45 1.16 -4.54 -8.74
CA PHE A 45 1.17 -5.99 -8.78
C PHE A 45 0.10 -6.57 -7.86
N ASP A 46 -0.73 -7.46 -8.40
CA ASP A 46 -1.82 -8.11 -7.66
C ASP A 46 -1.26 -9.18 -6.72
N VAL A 47 -1.15 -8.85 -5.44
CA VAL A 47 -0.67 -9.77 -4.40
C VAL A 47 -1.62 -10.93 -4.13
N TYR A 48 -2.88 -10.84 -4.57
CA TYR A 48 -3.86 -11.91 -4.41
C TYR A 48 -3.92 -12.86 -5.61
N SER A 49 -3.16 -12.58 -6.68
CA SER A 49 -3.02 -13.50 -7.81
C SER A 49 -2.43 -14.86 -7.42
N VAL A 50 -1.80 -14.97 -6.25
CA VAL A 50 -1.34 -16.23 -5.65
C VAL A 50 -2.48 -17.11 -5.13
N ALA A 51 -3.69 -16.58 -4.96
CA ALA A 51 -4.82 -17.31 -4.34
C ALA A 51 -5.19 -18.60 -5.10
N LEU A 52 -5.10 -18.58 -6.43
CA LEU A 52 -5.35 -19.77 -7.25
C LEU A 52 -4.33 -20.88 -7.01
N ALA A 53 -3.04 -20.54 -6.89
CA ALA A 53 -2.00 -21.51 -6.58
C ALA A 53 -2.13 -22.02 -5.13
N ALA A 54 -2.54 -21.15 -4.22
CA ALA A 54 -2.84 -21.50 -2.83
C ALA A 54 -4.03 -22.45 -2.73
N GLU A 55 -5.10 -22.23 -3.51
CA GLU A 55 -6.26 -23.11 -3.57
C GLU A 55 -5.93 -24.52 -4.09
N GLN A 56 -5.04 -24.63 -5.08
CA GLN A 56 -4.56 -25.91 -5.58
C GLN A 56 -3.77 -26.71 -4.54
N LEU A 57 -3.04 -26.02 -3.65
CA LEU A 57 -2.23 -26.64 -2.60
C LEU A 57 -3.03 -26.91 -1.32
N PHE A 58 -3.99 -26.05 -1.03
CA PHE A 58 -4.81 -26.04 0.17
C PHE A 58 -6.29 -25.85 -0.20
N PRO A 59 -6.96 -26.88 -0.74
CA PRO A 59 -8.34 -26.80 -1.21
C PRO A 59 -9.31 -26.26 -0.14
N GLY A 60 -10.11 -25.28 -0.52
CA GLY A 60 -11.04 -24.57 0.37
C GLY A 60 -10.40 -23.49 1.25
N HIS A 61 -9.07 -23.28 1.17
CA HIS A 61 -8.34 -22.33 2.01
C HIS A 61 -7.52 -21.29 1.24
N GLY A 62 -7.49 -21.32 -0.07
CA GLY A 62 -6.61 -20.48 -0.88
C GLY A 62 -6.80 -18.98 -0.63
N GLN A 63 -8.05 -18.52 -0.58
CA GLN A 63 -8.34 -17.11 -0.29
C GLN A 63 -7.94 -16.73 1.14
N ALA A 64 -8.33 -17.53 2.14
CA ALA A 64 -8.02 -17.27 3.54
C ALA A 64 -6.49 -17.25 3.78
N LEU A 65 -5.75 -18.17 3.12
CA LEU A 65 -4.29 -18.19 3.16
C LEU A 65 -3.70 -16.91 2.59
N SER A 66 -4.15 -16.47 1.43
CA SER A 66 -3.62 -15.29 0.75
C SER A 66 -3.86 -14.01 1.55
N LEU A 67 -5.03 -13.85 2.15
CA LEU A 67 -5.35 -12.72 3.03
C LEU A 67 -4.45 -12.74 4.27
N LEU A 68 -4.40 -13.87 4.98
CA LEU A 68 -3.58 -14.01 6.20
C LEU A 68 -2.08 -13.82 5.90
N TRP A 69 -1.61 -14.33 4.76
CA TRP A 69 -0.23 -14.12 4.31
C TRP A 69 0.08 -12.63 4.15
N ARG A 70 -0.81 -11.89 3.44
CA ARG A 70 -0.64 -10.46 3.25
C ARG A 70 -0.68 -9.68 4.57
N ASP A 71 -1.63 -9.97 5.44
CA ASP A 71 -1.75 -9.32 6.75
C ASP A 71 -0.50 -9.51 7.59
N LYS A 72 0.01 -10.75 7.66
CA LYS A 72 1.24 -11.06 8.41
C LYS A 72 2.49 -10.42 7.78
N GLN A 73 2.56 -10.34 6.47
CA GLN A 73 3.64 -9.65 5.79
C GLN A 73 3.70 -8.17 6.20
N ILE A 74 2.57 -7.47 6.19
CA ILE A 74 2.46 -6.07 6.61
C ILE A 74 2.75 -5.92 8.10
N GLU A 75 2.21 -6.80 8.95
CA GLU A 75 2.48 -6.81 10.39
C GLU A 75 3.99 -6.96 10.66
N TYR A 76 4.66 -7.89 9.98
CA TYR A 76 6.09 -8.14 10.19
C TYR A 76 6.96 -6.97 9.75
N THR A 77 6.62 -6.27 8.66
CA THR A 77 7.35 -5.05 8.29
C THR A 77 7.26 -3.98 9.37
N ARG A 78 6.09 -3.82 9.99
CA ARG A 78 5.88 -2.87 11.10
C ARG A 78 6.68 -3.29 12.35
N LEU A 79 6.60 -4.57 12.72
CA LEU A 79 7.32 -5.11 13.89
C LEU A 79 8.83 -4.87 13.79
N VAL A 80 9.46 -5.25 12.68
CA VAL A 80 10.92 -5.11 12.53
C VAL A 80 11.37 -3.66 12.37
N THR A 81 10.49 -2.75 11.94
CA THR A 81 10.79 -1.33 11.84
C THR A 81 10.71 -0.63 13.19
N THR A 82 9.70 -0.95 14.00
CA THR A 82 9.40 -0.21 15.24
C THR A 82 10.05 -0.81 16.46
N SER A 83 10.29 -2.14 16.47
CA SER A 83 10.84 -2.83 17.63
C SER A 83 12.35 -2.67 17.73
N ASN A 84 12.85 -2.34 18.93
CA ASN A 84 14.27 -2.25 19.26
C ASN A 84 15.08 -1.44 18.20
N HIS A 85 14.55 -0.27 17.81
CA HIS A 85 15.19 0.63 16.83
C HIS A 85 15.58 -0.03 15.51
N GLY A 86 14.82 -1.03 15.04
CA GLY A 86 15.06 -1.72 13.78
C GLY A 86 16.18 -2.78 13.84
N ALA A 87 16.65 -3.16 15.04
CA ALA A 87 17.73 -4.15 15.20
C ALA A 87 17.40 -5.54 14.59
N HIS A 88 16.12 -5.85 14.42
CA HIS A 88 15.64 -7.12 13.86
C HIS A 88 15.25 -7.01 12.38
N TYR A 89 15.74 -6.01 11.68
CA TYR A 89 15.48 -5.86 10.27
C TYR A 89 15.84 -7.13 9.47
N ARG A 90 14.98 -7.48 8.54
CA ARG A 90 15.18 -8.52 7.52
C ARG A 90 14.68 -8.02 6.17
N PRO A 91 15.29 -8.41 5.05
CA PRO A 91 14.78 -8.09 3.71
C PRO A 91 13.32 -8.51 3.51
N PHE A 92 12.62 -7.78 2.66
CA PHE A 92 11.18 -8.00 2.44
C PHE A 92 10.85 -9.41 1.97
N TRP A 93 11.74 -10.01 1.16
CA TRP A 93 11.60 -11.39 0.72
C TRP A 93 11.57 -12.39 1.89
N GLU A 94 12.44 -12.20 2.87
CA GLU A 94 12.49 -13.05 4.07
C GLU A 94 11.23 -12.90 4.92
N LEU A 95 10.73 -11.64 5.08
CA LEU A 95 9.48 -11.38 5.81
C LEU A 95 8.29 -11.97 5.07
N THR A 96 8.27 -11.88 3.74
CA THR A 96 7.26 -12.49 2.88
C THR A 96 7.21 -14.00 3.09
N ARG A 97 8.36 -14.65 3.11
CA ARG A 97 8.47 -16.09 3.36
C ARG A 97 8.05 -16.47 4.79
N ALA A 98 8.49 -15.71 5.78
CA ALA A 98 8.13 -15.95 7.18
C ALA A 98 6.60 -15.79 7.40
N ALA A 99 5.99 -14.79 6.79
CA ALA A 99 4.55 -14.58 6.81
C ALA A 99 3.77 -15.73 6.16
N LEU A 100 4.26 -16.26 5.02
CA LEU A 100 3.69 -17.43 4.37
C LEU A 100 3.75 -18.65 5.27
N VAL A 101 4.93 -18.93 5.85
CA VAL A 101 5.11 -20.05 6.80
C VAL A 101 4.14 -19.95 7.96
N PHE A 102 3.95 -18.76 8.53
CA PHE A 102 2.96 -18.53 9.57
C PHE A 102 1.54 -18.84 9.08
N ALA A 103 1.16 -18.30 7.92
CA ALA A 103 -0.18 -18.45 7.38
C ALA A 103 -0.53 -19.91 7.11
N ILE A 104 0.37 -20.68 6.49
CA ILE A 104 0.19 -22.12 6.24
C ILE A 104 0.03 -22.88 7.57
N LYS A 105 0.93 -22.65 8.55
CA LYS A 105 0.82 -23.30 9.86
C LYS A 105 -0.48 -22.98 10.57
N LYS A 106 -0.96 -21.72 10.50
CA LYS A 106 -2.21 -21.32 11.13
C LYS A 106 -3.41 -22.03 10.52
N ILE A 107 -3.45 -22.13 9.19
CA ILE A 107 -4.52 -22.86 8.47
C ILE A 107 -4.48 -24.35 8.79
N ALA A 108 -3.28 -24.97 8.78
CA ALA A 108 -3.15 -26.35 9.16
C ALA A 108 -3.67 -26.64 10.57
N LEU A 109 -3.34 -25.81 11.56
CA LEU A 109 -3.86 -25.94 12.93
C LEU A 109 -5.39 -25.88 13.01
N THR A 110 -6.04 -25.13 12.13
CA THR A 110 -7.51 -25.07 12.07
C THR A 110 -8.11 -26.27 11.34
N SER A 111 -7.37 -26.92 10.45
CA SER A 111 -7.81 -28.09 9.67
C SER A 111 -7.57 -29.43 10.39
N ILE A 112 -6.60 -29.50 11.31
CA ILE A 112 -6.23 -30.71 12.07
C ILE A 112 -7.38 -31.19 13.00
N THR A 113 -8.35 -30.32 13.31
CA THR A 113 -9.55 -30.77 14.03
C THR A 113 -10.42 -31.76 13.22
N THR A 114 -10.07 -32.02 11.94
CA THR A 114 -10.92 -32.79 11.02
C THR A 114 -10.23 -33.87 10.18
N GLY A 115 -8.89 -34.15 10.33
CA GLY A 115 -8.22 -35.13 9.45
C GLY A 115 -6.80 -35.57 9.85
N PRO A 116 -6.22 -36.59 9.20
CA PRO A 116 -4.95 -37.21 9.60
C PRO A 116 -3.73 -36.30 9.40
N GLU A 117 -2.92 -36.14 10.44
CA GLU A 117 -1.74 -35.28 10.54
C GLU A 117 -0.56 -35.63 9.59
N ALA A 118 -0.50 -36.86 9.07
CA ALA A 118 0.73 -37.39 8.48
C ALA A 118 1.14 -36.85 7.09
N SER A 119 0.23 -36.19 6.35
CA SER A 119 0.53 -35.72 4.98
C SER A 119 1.00 -34.28 4.90
N PHE A 120 0.79 -33.49 5.95
CA PHE A 120 1.08 -32.06 5.96
C PHE A 120 2.59 -31.77 5.99
N ASP A 121 3.36 -32.49 6.84
CA ASP A 121 4.79 -32.23 7.02
C ASP A 121 5.64 -32.58 5.79
N GLN A 122 5.27 -33.61 5.04
CA GLN A 122 6.08 -34.07 3.88
C GLN A 122 6.04 -33.08 2.70
N ASN A 123 4.96 -32.31 2.54
CA ASN A 123 4.78 -31.37 1.42
C ASN A 123 4.94 -29.89 1.81
N PHE A 124 5.13 -29.60 3.10
CA PHE A 124 5.17 -28.22 3.60
C PHE A 124 6.25 -27.37 2.92
N GLY A 125 7.49 -27.88 2.87
CA GLY A 125 8.59 -27.16 2.24
C GLY A 125 8.34 -26.87 0.76
N ALA A 126 7.84 -27.87 0.01
CA ALA A 126 7.52 -27.74 -1.41
C ALA A 126 6.37 -26.72 -1.64
N ALA A 127 5.36 -26.72 -0.79
CA ALA A 127 4.26 -25.75 -0.87
C ALA A 127 4.76 -24.32 -0.64
N VAL A 128 5.61 -24.10 0.37
CA VAL A 128 6.24 -22.78 0.62
C VAL A 128 7.02 -22.33 -0.60
N GLU A 129 7.90 -23.17 -1.15
CA GLU A 129 8.72 -22.79 -2.32
C GLU A 129 7.84 -22.51 -3.55
N ARG A 130 6.80 -23.29 -3.79
CA ARG A 130 5.88 -23.08 -4.92
C ARG A 130 5.16 -21.74 -4.82
N LEU A 131 4.63 -21.38 -3.65
CA LEU A 131 3.95 -20.10 -3.45
C LEU A 131 4.91 -18.92 -3.47
N MET A 132 6.12 -19.06 -2.91
CA MET A 132 7.16 -18.05 -3.01
C MET A 132 7.59 -17.81 -4.46
N ASN A 133 7.72 -18.88 -5.27
CA ASN A 133 8.02 -18.73 -6.69
C ASN A 133 6.89 -18.01 -7.45
N GLN A 134 5.62 -18.29 -7.13
CA GLN A 134 4.50 -17.56 -7.69
C GLN A 134 4.54 -16.07 -7.30
N TYR A 135 4.95 -15.75 -6.07
CA TYR A 135 5.06 -14.38 -5.59
C TYR A 135 6.16 -13.58 -6.32
N ARG A 136 7.14 -14.23 -6.94
CA ARG A 136 8.17 -13.55 -7.77
C ARG A 136 7.62 -12.97 -9.06
N SER A 137 6.54 -13.54 -9.59
CA SER A 137 5.94 -13.19 -10.88
C SER A 137 4.45 -12.90 -10.73
N LEU A 138 4.11 -11.98 -9.82
CA LEU A 138 2.75 -11.52 -9.63
C LEU A 138 2.20 -10.89 -10.90
N SER A 139 0.92 -11.11 -11.15
CA SER A 139 0.22 -10.44 -12.25
C SER A 139 0.20 -8.93 -12.04
N ALA A 140 0.53 -8.18 -13.06
CA ALA A 140 0.30 -6.74 -13.08
C ALA A 140 -1.17 -6.44 -13.34
N PHE A 141 -1.69 -5.34 -12.78
CA PHE A 141 -3.04 -4.90 -13.14
C PHE A 141 -3.06 -4.43 -14.59
N PRO A 142 -4.13 -4.72 -15.35
CA PRO A 142 -4.15 -4.55 -16.80
C PRO A 142 -3.99 -3.10 -17.28
N GLU A 143 -4.45 -2.13 -16.45
CA GLU A 143 -4.37 -0.71 -16.78
C GLU A 143 -2.99 -0.08 -16.58
N ASN A 144 -2.04 -0.77 -15.95
CA ASN A 144 -0.75 -0.19 -15.55
C ASN A 144 0.02 0.40 -16.74
N ARG A 145 0.20 -0.39 -17.81
CA ARG A 145 1.00 0.05 -18.95
C ARG A 145 0.37 1.23 -19.68
N GLU A 146 -0.94 1.24 -19.83
CA GLU A 146 -1.69 2.35 -20.42
C GLU A 146 -1.47 3.64 -19.61
N VAL A 147 -1.66 3.58 -18.28
CA VAL A 147 -1.51 4.74 -17.41
C VAL A 147 -0.07 5.25 -17.38
N LEU A 148 0.91 4.36 -17.27
CA LEU A 148 2.33 4.74 -17.26
C LEU A 148 2.75 5.36 -18.60
N SER A 149 2.28 4.81 -19.73
CA SER A 149 2.56 5.36 -21.07
C SER A 149 1.91 6.73 -21.24
N GLU A 150 0.72 6.95 -20.71
CA GLU A 150 0.07 8.26 -20.78
C GLU A 150 0.79 9.31 -19.92
N LEU A 151 1.22 8.95 -18.71
CA LEU A 151 2.05 9.84 -17.87
C LEU A 151 3.38 10.18 -18.57
N GLN A 152 4.01 9.20 -19.23
CA GLN A 152 5.22 9.42 -20.02
C GLN A 152 4.95 10.37 -21.20
N ARG A 153 3.82 10.21 -21.92
CA ARG A 153 3.40 11.11 -23.00
C ARG A 153 3.18 12.55 -22.50
N LEU A 154 2.68 12.71 -21.29
CA LEU A 154 2.50 14.00 -20.62
C LEU A 154 3.82 14.59 -20.09
N GLY A 155 4.93 13.87 -20.23
CA GLY A 155 6.24 14.29 -19.71
C GLY A 155 6.34 14.24 -18.18
N ILE A 156 5.49 13.46 -17.52
CA ILE A 156 5.48 13.32 -16.06
C ILE A 156 6.38 12.16 -15.65
N PRO A 157 7.50 12.40 -14.93
CA PRO A 157 8.34 11.35 -14.39
C PRO A 157 7.55 10.42 -13.46
N THR A 158 7.74 9.11 -13.64
CA THR A 158 7.07 8.10 -12.83
C THR A 158 8.09 7.23 -12.10
N GLY A 159 7.70 6.68 -10.96
CA GLY A 159 8.55 5.74 -10.24
C GLY A 159 7.79 4.84 -9.29
N ILE A 160 8.48 3.83 -8.78
CA ILE A 160 8.04 2.97 -7.69
C ILE A 160 8.72 3.45 -6.40
N LEU A 161 7.97 3.49 -5.30
CA LEU A 161 8.49 3.57 -3.94
C LEU A 161 7.88 2.43 -3.12
N SER A 162 8.69 1.44 -2.74
CA SER A 162 8.19 0.16 -2.25
C SER A 162 8.99 -0.42 -1.09
N ASN A 163 8.28 -1.23 -0.28
CA ASN A 163 8.88 -2.09 0.73
C ASN A 163 9.68 -3.28 0.13
N GLY A 164 9.44 -3.63 -1.14
CA GLY A 164 10.16 -4.70 -1.83
C GLY A 164 11.65 -4.43 -1.92
N ASP A 165 12.48 -5.47 -1.77
CA ASP A 165 13.91 -5.34 -2.00
C ASP A 165 14.24 -5.14 -3.49
N PRO A 166 15.44 -4.62 -3.82
CA PRO A 166 15.76 -4.23 -5.19
C PRO A 166 15.60 -5.35 -6.21
N ALA A 167 16.01 -6.57 -5.88
CA ALA A 167 15.94 -7.72 -6.79
C ALA A 167 14.49 -8.11 -7.09
N MET A 168 13.61 -8.07 -6.08
CA MET A 168 12.18 -8.31 -6.26
C MET A 168 11.56 -7.30 -7.21
N LEU A 169 11.84 -6.01 -7.00
CA LEU A 169 11.28 -4.93 -7.81
C LEU A 169 11.75 -5.00 -9.26
N GLN A 170 13.04 -5.24 -9.50
CA GLN A 170 13.58 -5.40 -10.86
C GLN A 170 12.90 -6.56 -11.61
N LEU A 171 12.73 -7.70 -10.93
CA LEU A 171 12.07 -8.85 -11.53
C LEU A 171 10.61 -8.57 -11.85
N ALA A 172 9.88 -7.94 -10.92
CA ALA A 172 8.46 -7.63 -11.08
C ALA A 172 8.23 -6.62 -12.23
N VAL A 173 9.02 -5.56 -12.31
CA VAL A 173 8.97 -4.56 -13.40
C VAL A 173 9.23 -5.20 -14.75
N LYS A 174 10.28 -6.02 -14.84
CA LYS A 174 10.64 -6.75 -16.07
C LYS A 174 9.55 -7.73 -16.49
N SER A 175 9.05 -8.54 -15.56
CA SER A 175 8.00 -9.54 -15.86
C SER A 175 6.70 -8.89 -16.32
N ALA A 176 6.39 -7.68 -15.84
CA ALA A 176 5.21 -6.92 -16.23
C ALA A 176 5.41 -6.11 -17.53
N GLY A 177 6.59 -6.13 -18.14
CA GLY A 177 6.91 -5.35 -19.34
C GLY A 177 6.78 -3.83 -19.10
N MET A 178 7.15 -3.37 -17.91
CA MET A 178 7.13 -1.94 -17.54
C MET A 178 8.53 -1.31 -17.63
N ASP A 179 9.52 -2.03 -18.16
CA ASP A 179 10.84 -1.49 -18.41
C ASP A 179 10.74 -0.25 -19.34
N GLY A 180 11.47 0.81 -18.98
CA GLY A 180 11.45 2.07 -19.74
C GLY A 180 10.23 2.97 -19.51
N LEU A 181 9.22 2.51 -18.76
CA LEU A 181 8.07 3.33 -18.36
C LEU A 181 8.25 3.98 -16.97
N LEU A 182 9.26 3.56 -16.23
CA LEU A 182 9.55 4.04 -14.87
C LEU A 182 10.90 4.73 -14.84
N THR A 183 10.93 5.99 -14.41
CA THR A 183 12.17 6.77 -14.22
C THR A 183 12.91 6.34 -12.95
N HIS A 184 12.15 5.95 -11.92
CA HIS A 184 12.71 5.58 -10.63
C HIS A 184 12.14 4.24 -10.14
N VAL A 185 13.00 3.38 -9.59
CA VAL A 185 12.59 2.16 -8.86
C VAL A 185 13.26 2.20 -7.50
N ILE A 186 12.50 2.66 -6.49
CA ILE A 186 13.00 3.00 -5.17
C ILE A 186 12.58 1.91 -4.19
N SER A 187 13.58 1.25 -3.60
CA SER A 187 13.41 0.30 -2.50
C SER A 187 13.76 0.97 -1.17
N VAL A 188 13.00 0.66 -0.12
CA VAL A 188 13.33 1.10 1.25
C VAL A 188 14.38 0.21 1.92
N ASP A 189 14.80 -0.89 1.29
CA ASP A 189 15.74 -1.86 1.84
C ASP A 189 17.06 -1.23 2.32
N PRO A 190 17.70 -0.29 1.58
CA PRO A 190 18.95 0.33 2.01
C PRO A 190 18.87 1.10 3.32
N ILE A 191 17.72 1.68 3.65
CA ILE A 191 17.54 2.44 4.90
C ILE A 191 17.06 1.54 6.06
N ARG A 192 16.74 0.26 5.79
CA ARG A 192 16.30 -0.73 6.78
C ARG A 192 15.08 -0.28 7.61
N LYS A 193 14.18 0.48 6.99
CA LYS A 193 12.95 0.99 7.58
C LYS A 193 11.83 0.89 6.57
N TYR A 194 10.81 0.13 6.90
CA TYR A 194 9.66 -0.07 6.04
C TYR A 194 8.66 1.09 6.15
N LYS A 195 7.83 1.30 5.14
CA LYS A 195 6.60 2.06 5.27
C LYS A 195 5.81 1.48 6.47
N THR A 196 5.32 2.27 7.38
CA THR A 196 4.96 3.69 7.34
C THR A 196 6.00 4.63 8.00
N HIS A 197 7.26 4.21 8.13
CA HIS A 197 8.27 5.10 8.69
C HIS A 197 8.48 6.31 7.74
N PRO A 198 8.57 7.56 8.25
CA PRO A 198 8.70 8.76 7.41
C PRO A 198 9.95 8.74 6.52
N ASP A 199 11.06 8.16 7.00
CA ASP A 199 12.29 8.05 6.18
C ASP A 199 12.06 7.24 4.90
N ALA A 200 11.11 6.30 4.89
CA ALA A 200 10.77 5.54 3.69
C ALA A 200 10.16 6.44 2.62
N TYR A 201 9.32 7.41 3.02
CA TYR A 201 8.74 8.38 2.09
C TYR A 201 9.74 9.44 1.66
N ALA A 202 10.68 9.82 2.53
CA ALA A 202 11.76 10.77 2.20
C ALA A 202 12.63 10.32 1.01
N LEU A 203 12.74 9.01 0.76
CA LEU A 203 13.43 8.48 -0.42
C LEU A 203 12.81 8.96 -1.75
N GLY A 204 11.51 9.19 -1.77
CA GLY A 204 10.83 9.71 -2.96
C GLY A 204 11.25 11.15 -3.28
N GLU A 205 11.36 12.03 -2.26
CA GLU A 205 11.87 13.39 -2.42
C GLU A 205 13.33 13.38 -2.89
N GLN A 206 14.15 12.52 -2.27
CA GLN A 206 15.56 12.38 -2.64
C GLN A 206 15.74 11.92 -4.10
N ALA A 207 14.96 10.95 -4.54
CA ALA A 207 15.07 10.39 -5.88
C ALA A 207 14.56 11.35 -6.96
N THR A 208 13.49 12.10 -6.69
CA THR A 208 12.87 13.02 -7.64
C THR A 208 13.45 14.43 -7.61
N GLY A 209 14.10 14.81 -6.52
CA GLY A 209 14.54 16.20 -6.27
C GLY A 209 13.37 17.17 -6.02
N LEU A 210 12.17 16.66 -5.75
CA LEU A 210 10.95 17.45 -5.55
C LEU A 210 10.49 17.39 -4.10
N PRO A 211 9.91 18.47 -3.55
CA PRO A 211 9.30 18.41 -2.23
C PRO A 211 8.02 17.55 -2.28
N ALA A 212 7.66 16.92 -1.16
CA ALA A 212 6.52 15.99 -1.05
C ALA A 212 5.22 16.54 -1.67
N GLY A 213 4.88 17.81 -1.41
CA GLY A 213 3.67 18.46 -1.96
C GLY A 213 3.65 18.62 -3.49
N ARG A 214 4.75 18.31 -4.18
CA ARG A 214 4.85 18.31 -5.66
C ARG A 214 4.90 16.91 -6.25
N ILE A 215 4.69 15.88 -5.45
CA ILE A 215 4.68 14.48 -5.85
C ILE A 215 3.30 13.89 -5.58
N ALA A 216 2.69 13.26 -6.59
CA ALA A 216 1.53 12.40 -6.39
C ALA A 216 2.02 11.02 -5.94
N PHE A 217 1.51 10.53 -4.82
CA PHE A 217 1.78 9.17 -4.34
C PHE A 217 0.52 8.31 -4.48
N VAL A 218 0.66 7.17 -5.14
CA VAL A 218 -0.47 6.30 -5.50
C VAL A 218 -0.33 4.96 -4.79
N SER A 219 -1.33 4.59 -4.01
CA SER A 219 -1.38 3.29 -3.35
C SER A 219 -2.80 2.72 -3.29
N SER A 220 -2.94 1.41 -3.48
CA SER A 220 -4.18 0.70 -3.19
C SER A 220 -4.28 0.26 -1.72
N ASN A 221 -3.16 0.30 -1.00
CA ASN A 221 -3.14 0.03 0.43
C ASN A 221 -3.57 1.29 1.19
N ALA A 222 -4.74 1.27 1.85
CA ALA A 222 -5.29 2.43 2.55
C ALA A 222 -4.32 2.99 3.61
N TRP A 223 -3.69 2.11 4.40
CA TRP A 223 -2.70 2.47 5.40
C TRP A 223 -1.47 3.19 4.82
N ASP A 224 -1.05 2.84 3.59
CA ASP A 224 0.09 3.45 2.91
C ASP A 224 -0.28 4.82 2.32
N ALA A 225 -1.47 4.93 1.71
CA ALA A 225 -2.01 6.19 1.24
C ALA A 225 -2.19 7.19 2.40
N LEU A 226 -2.70 6.73 3.55
CA LEU A 226 -2.84 7.55 4.75
C LEU A 226 -1.49 8.05 5.27
N ALA A 227 -0.53 7.16 5.45
CA ALA A 227 0.79 7.54 5.96
C ALA A 227 1.55 8.46 4.99
N ALA A 228 1.41 8.25 3.69
CA ALA A 228 1.94 9.15 2.66
C ALA A 228 1.27 10.54 2.71
N THR A 229 -0.04 10.61 3.01
CA THR A 229 -0.75 11.88 3.24
C THR A 229 -0.19 12.61 4.46
N TRP A 230 0.03 11.89 5.57
CA TRP A 230 0.65 12.47 6.76
C TRP A 230 2.09 12.96 6.53
N TYR A 231 2.81 12.29 5.65
CA TYR A 231 4.16 12.71 5.25
C TYR A 231 4.14 14.01 4.41
N GLY A 232 3.07 14.27 3.68
CA GLY A 232 2.89 15.49 2.89
C GLY A 232 2.78 15.30 1.38
N TYR A 233 2.70 14.06 0.89
CA TYR A 233 2.41 13.78 -0.52
C TYR A 233 0.97 14.13 -0.88
N GLN A 234 0.73 14.47 -2.15
CA GLN A 234 -0.61 14.45 -2.73
C GLN A 234 -0.97 12.98 -3.04
N THR A 235 -1.97 12.43 -2.36
CA THR A 235 -2.21 10.99 -2.42
C THR A 235 -3.43 10.62 -3.26
N LEU A 236 -3.30 9.54 -4.03
CA LEU A 236 -4.43 8.81 -4.61
C LEU A 236 -4.54 7.44 -3.93
N TRP A 237 -5.67 7.19 -3.30
CA TRP A 237 -6.04 5.84 -2.88
C TRP A 237 -6.81 5.13 -3.99
N VAL A 238 -6.24 4.05 -4.52
CA VAL A 238 -6.87 3.21 -5.56
C VAL A 238 -7.68 2.11 -4.89
N ASN A 239 -8.96 2.35 -4.69
CA ASN A 239 -9.89 1.46 -3.99
C ASN A 239 -10.65 0.57 -4.96
N ARG A 240 -9.98 -0.46 -5.50
CA ARG A 240 -10.59 -1.42 -6.45
C ARG A 240 -11.71 -2.26 -5.83
N SER A 241 -11.62 -2.52 -4.53
CA SER A 241 -12.50 -3.45 -3.80
C SER A 241 -13.61 -2.75 -3.01
N GLN A 242 -13.78 -1.43 -3.18
CA GLN A 242 -14.78 -0.60 -2.49
C GLN A 242 -14.78 -0.76 -0.96
N GLN A 243 -13.58 -0.86 -0.38
CA GLN A 243 -13.39 -0.97 1.06
C GLN A 243 -13.55 0.39 1.75
N PRO A 244 -13.88 0.44 3.05
CA PRO A 244 -13.77 1.66 3.82
C PRO A 244 -12.32 2.14 3.90
N PHE A 245 -12.12 3.47 3.97
CA PHE A 245 -10.80 4.03 4.27
C PHE A 245 -10.50 3.95 5.77
N GLU A 246 -9.25 4.23 6.13
CA GLU A 246 -8.80 4.24 7.52
C GLU A 246 -9.51 5.35 8.34
N GLU A 247 -10.08 4.99 9.50
CA GLU A 247 -10.85 5.89 10.37
C GLU A 247 -9.94 6.69 11.34
N LEU A 248 -8.84 7.26 10.81
CA LEU A 248 -7.85 8.02 11.60
C LEU A 248 -7.90 9.54 11.34
N GLY A 249 -9.04 10.03 10.85
CA GLY A 249 -9.34 11.46 10.77
C GLY A 249 -8.66 12.23 9.63
N THR A 250 -7.91 11.55 8.76
CA THR A 250 -7.28 12.15 7.57
C THR A 250 -7.72 11.38 6.34
N LEU A 251 -8.07 12.08 5.27
CA LEU A 251 -8.45 11.49 4.00
C LEU A 251 -7.33 11.64 2.96
N PRO A 252 -7.23 10.76 1.97
CA PRO A 252 -6.32 10.95 0.84
C PRO A 252 -6.75 12.18 0.03
N THR A 253 -5.83 12.72 -0.76
CA THR A 253 -6.13 13.86 -1.65
C THR A 253 -7.21 13.49 -2.67
N ARG A 254 -7.15 12.26 -3.20
CA ARG A 254 -8.11 11.68 -4.15
C ARG A 254 -8.36 10.21 -3.85
N THR A 255 -9.52 9.73 -4.27
CA THR A 255 -9.88 8.31 -4.29
C THR A 255 -10.39 7.93 -5.67
N GLY A 256 -9.98 6.78 -6.17
CA GLY A 256 -10.44 6.25 -7.45
C GLY A 256 -10.58 4.72 -7.42
N SER A 257 -11.36 4.16 -8.34
CA SER A 257 -11.58 2.70 -8.45
C SER A 257 -10.50 1.98 -9.29
N SER A 258 -9.64 2.72 -9.97
CA SER A 258 -8.54 2.16 -10.78
C SER A 258 -7.36 3.13 -10.81
N LEU A 259 -6.22 2.64 -11.30
CA LEU A 259 -5.01 3.44 -11.45
C LEU A 259 -5.21 4.65 -12.39
N ARG A 260 -6.18 4.58 -13.32
CA ARG A 260 -6.50 5.68 -14.25
C ARG A 260 -6.82 7.00 -13.55
N ALA A 261 -7.37 6.95 -12.33
CA ALA A 261 -7.69 8.14 -11.55
C ALA A 261 -6.45 9.01 -11.23
N VAL A 262 -5.22 8.52 -11.42
CA VAL A 262 -4.02 9.34 -11.27
C VAL A 262 -3.93 10.44 -12.33
N LEU A 263 -4.52 10.21 -13.49
CA LEU A 263 -4.53 11.19 -14.59
C LEU A 263 -5.34 12.44 -14.24
N ASP A 264 -6.29 12.34 -13.30
CA ASP A 264 -7.10 13.47 -12.83
C ASP A 264 -6.28 14.54 -12.06
N PHE A 265 -5.04 14.24 -11.69
CA PHE A 265 -4.11 15.25 -11.16
C PHE A 265 -3.60 16.21 -12.22
N PHE A 266 -3.71 15.86 -13.49
CA PHE A 266 -3.14 16.60 -14.60
C PHE A 266 -4.26 17.16 -15.49
N PRO A 267 -4.14 18.42 -15.94
CA PRO A 267 -5.11 18.99 -16.88
C PRO A 267 -5.12 18.18 -18.18
N SER A 268 -6.31 17.88 -18.69
CA SER A 268 -6.43 17.34 -20.05
C SER A 268 -5.77 18.30 -21.02
N PRO A 269 -5.00 17.84 -22.02
CA PRO A 269 -4.51 18.71 -23.08
C PRO A 269 -5.71 19.42 -23.72
N PRO A 270 -5.61 20.70 -24.09
CA PRO A 270 -6.67 21.37 -24.79
C PRO A 270 -7.03 20.54 -26.03
N LEU A 271 -8.34 20.28 -26.20
CA LEU A 271 -8.83 19.70 -27.44
C LEU A 271 -8.40 20.67 -28.55
N ASN A 272 -7.40 20.26 -29.36
CA ASN A 272 -7.11 21.01 -30.57
C ASN A 272 -8.38 20.95 -31.41
N GLU A 273 -9.07 22.06 -31.54
CA GLU A 273 -10.12 22.24 -32.53
C GLU A 273 -9.46 21.98 -33.91
N VAL A 274 -9.89 20.89 -34.55
CA VAL A 274 -9.48 20.51 -35.90
C VAL A 274 -10.31 21.31 -36.87
#